data_404407c3b1cae166b6356c638eca58bc
#
_entry.id   404407c3b1cae166b6356c638eca58bc
#
_cell.length_a   1.000
_cell.length_b   1.000
_cell.length_c   1.000
_cell.angle_alpha   90.00
_cell.angle_beta   90.00
_cell.angle_gamma   90.00
#
_symmetry.space_group_name_H-M   'P 1'
#
loop_
_entity.id
_entity.type
_entity.pdbx_description
1 polymer ?
#
loop_
_entity_poly.entity_id
_entity_poly.type
_entity_poly.pdbx_seq_one_letter_code
_entity_poly.pdbx_strand_id
1 'polypeptide(L)'
;ADSATAALIASGTVLVAQAGSAHYANAVGVLALLSAGFLLLMAVFRLGFLADLISRPVLIGFLGGVGFQLMITRLPSLIGAKGSGTVWDHIQQTFSAIPQINGMTLTVSVLVIGIIVLFRNSRIPGQLVGLVLAGILASVFHLSGYGVTMVGMLPTGLPPLALPALPFSEVMILIPTALSIAMVVIAQSSTVIRILSNEHDDTIRMNKDIGALGAANIASALTHGFSVNGSPPRSMAADAAGGKTRLVGVFMAIFIGALLISGGQLFMYVPTAALSAVIFMIGLHLIRLHELTYLWERHRSEFIVAMTALSATAVLGVSYGVFIAVIVSLMERLSRQYRPKDEILLRDGVLSPWAQERIDQHKRHSSHPEGLLVYSFESSLFFENVPYFRDRILQAIKDARQEVRYVIIDAGAIEGVDYTAAETIKHLFRQLSADNIRIGFAHVSPHLFEQLDDYGLIDIVGKKQVFSTLNEAITSQPGNTYNVFEMVQRLNLKDDEYVVIGGAVMEALKLRKTKDVDIVVADAVYKDFRDNKKWQEYRQDNGKNILSHNGYNVMHAWMGYDLDKLRRTSFNKGEIQLMGITELIDAKKQLARDKDIKDVELLEAYLNRKN
;
A
#
# COMPACT_ATOMS: atom_id res chain seq x y z
N ALA A 1 -14.41 -27.87 6.23
CA ALA A 1 -14.62 -26.46 6.59
C ALA A 1 -13.82 -26.09 7.84
N ASP A 2 -13.40 -24.86 7.95
CA ASP A 2 -12.96 -24.29 9.23
C ASP A 2 -14.17 -23.77 10.03
N SER A 3 -13.93 -23.27 11.25
CA SER A 3 -15.00 -22.79 12.12
C SER A 3 -15.76 -21.59 11.54
N ALA A 4 -15.10 -20.70 10.80
CA ALA A 4 -15.75 -19.54 10.19
C ALA A 4 -16.66 -19.97 9.03
N THR A 5 -16.19 -20.84 8.15
CA THR A 5 -17.01 -21.39 7.06
C THR A 5 -18.19 -22.23 7.59
N ALA A 6 -17.96 -23.01 8.65
CA ALA A 6 -19.03 -23.75 9.29
C ALA A 6 -20.10 -22.84 9.91
N ALA A 7 -19.72 -21.73 10.50
CA ALA A 7 -20.65 -20.72 11.03
C ALA A 7 -21.47 -20.06 9.92
N LEU A 8 -20.86 -19.71 8.79
CA LEU A 8 -21.55 -19.20 7.60
C LEU A 8 -22.59 -20.18 7.08
N ILE A 9 -22.22 -21.45 6.97
CA ILE A 9 -23.13 -22.50 6.53
C ILE A 9 -24.30 -22.62 7.52
N ALA A 10 -24.02 -22.70 8.81
CA ALA A 10 -25.04 -22.81 9.84
C ALA A 10 -26.02 -21.62 9.83
N SER A 11 -25.50 -20.39 9.72
CA SER A 11 -26.34 -19.18 9.67
C SER A 11 -27.17 -19.08 8.39
N GLY A 12 -26.63 -19.51 7.25
CA GLY A 12 -27.33 -19.45 5.97
C GLY A 12 -28.40 -20.54 5.84
N THR A 13 -28.13 -21.77 6.30
CA THR A 13 -29.06 -22.88 6.18
C THR A 13 -30.28 -22.73 7.09
N VAL A 14 -30.17 -22.08 8.24
CA VAL A 14 -31.31 -21.82 9.14
C VAL A 14 -32.39 -20.98 8.46
N LEU A 15 -32.07 -20.22 7.42
CA LEU A 15 -33.03 -19.41 6.65
C LEU A 15 -34.04 -20.28 5.86
N VAL A 16 -33.66 -21.51 5.52
CA VAL A 16 -34.45 -22.41 4.66
C VAL A 16 -34.76 -23.75 5.31
N ALA A 17 -34.05 -24.18 6.36
CA ALA A 17 -34.21 -25.51 6.94
C ALA A 17 -33.89 -25.54 8.44
N GLN A 18 -34.61 -26.39 9.19
CA GLN A 18 -34.30 -26.65 10.60
C GLN A 18 -33.07 -27.57 10.74
N ALA A 19 -32.21 -27.25 11.66
CA ALA A 19 -31.02 -28.05 11.95
C ALA A 19 -31.39 -29.51 12.30
N GLY A 20 -30.67 -30.46 11.73
CA GLY A 20 -30.90 -31.91 11.94
C GLY A 20 -31.94 -32.55 11.03
N SER A 21 -32.63 -31.78 10.17
CA SER A 21 -33.56 -32.35 9.17
C SER A 21 -32.81 -32.82 7.90
N ALA A 22 -33.44 -33.76 7.15
CA ALA A 22 -32.93 -34.15 5.83
C ALA A 22 -32.89 -32.96 4.86
N HIS A 23 -33.83 -32.02 5.01
CA HIS A 23 -33.85 -30.77 4.24
C HIS A 23 -32.66 -29.88 4.54
N TYR A 24 -32.20 -29.84 5.79
CA TYR A 24 -30.98 -29.14 6.20
C TYR A 24 -29.72 -29.72 5.51
N ALA A 25 -29.62 -31.06 5.43
CA ALA A 25 -28.49 -31.70 4.73
C ALA A 25 -28.47 -31.35 3.24
N ASN A 26 -29.64 -31.30 2.59
CA ASN A 26 -29.74 -30.82 1.20
C ASN A 26 -29.34 -29.34 1.08
N ALA A 27 -29.75 -28.47 1.99
CA ALA A 27 -29.41 -27.06 1.98
C ALA A 27 -27.89 -26.85 2.14
N VAL A 28 -27.22 -27.60 3.00
CA VAL A 28 -25.75 -27.61 3.15
C VAL A 28 -25.07 -28.03 1.85
N GLY A 29 -25.55 -29.11 1.22
CA GLY A 29 -24.99 -29.58 -0.05
C GLY A 29 -25.18 -28.57 -1.19
N VAL A 30 -26.38 -27.95 -1.28
CA VAL A 30 -26.63 -26.88 -2.28
C VAL A 30 -25.72 -25.68 -2.04
N LEU A 31 -25.50 -25.25 -0.79
CA LEU A 31 -24.56 -24.19 -0.48
C LEU A 31 -23.13 -24.53 -0.92
N ALA A 32 -22.68 -25.76 -0.68
CA ALA A 32 -21.37 -26.22 -1.12
C ALA A 32 -21.28 -26.23 -2.67
N LEU A 33 -22.35 -26.66 -3.36
CA LEU A 33 -22.40 -26.65 -4.83
C LEU A 33 -22.41 -25.24 -5.42
N LEU A 34 -23.19 -24.32 -4.86
CA LEU A 34 -23.21 -22.91 -5.27
C LEU A 34 -21.85 -22.24 -5.03
N SER A 35 -21.26 -22.49 -3.85
CA SER A 35 -19.92 -21.98 -3.54
C SER A 35 -18.87 -22.52 -4.51
N ALA A 36 -18.95 -23.81 -4.87
CA ALA A 36 -18.11 -24.42 -5.89
C ALA A 36 -18.27 -23.73 -7.26
N GLY A 37 -19.52 -23.45 -7.65
CA GLY A 37 -19.82 -22.71 -8.88
C GLY A 37 -19.15 -21.34 -8.90
N PHE A 38 -19.26 -20.56 -7.83
CA PHE A 38 -18.56 -19.27 -7.71
C PHE A 38 -17.04 -19.41 -7.76
N LEU A 39 -16.45 -20.37 -7.07
CA LEU A 39 -15.01 -20.64 -7.10
C LEU A 39 -14.53 -21.00 -8.50
N LEU A 40 -15.27 -21.86 -9.23
CA LEU A 40 -14.94 -22.22 -10.59
C LEU A 40 -15.05 -21.04 -11.56
N LEU A 41 -16.11 -20.23 -11.45
CA LEU A 41 -16.26 -19.01 -12.22
C LEU A 41 -15.07 -18.07 -11.99
N MET A 42 -14.69 -17.86 -10.73
CA MET A 42 -13.54 -17.04 -10.38
C MET A 42 -12.22 -17.59 -10.96
N ALA A 43 -12.04 -18.92 -10.96
CA ALA A 43 -10.87 -19.57 -11.56
C ALA A 43 -10.81 -19.38 -13.08
N VAL A 44 -11.96 -19.58 -13.78
CA VAL A 44 -12.08 -19.43 -15.24
C VAL A 44 -11.83 -17.97 -15.67
N PHE A 45 -12.45 -17.01 -14.99
CA PHE A 45 -12.26 -15.58 -15.26
C PHE A 45 -10.95 -15.02 -14.69
N ARG A 46 -10.08 -15.86 -14.13
CA ARG A 46 -8.78 -15.48 -13.55
C ARG A 46 -8.88 -14.41 -12.46
N LEU A 47 -9.94 -14.46 -11.66
CA LEU A 47 -10.21 -13.50 -10.59
C LEU A 47 -9.46 -13.83 -9.28
N GLY A 48 -8.38 -14.59 -9.34
CA GLY A 48 -7.56 -14.91 -8.15
C GLY A 48 -7.01 -13.70 -7.41
N PHE A 49 -6.90 -12.54 -8.07
CA PHE A 49 -6.52 -11.28 -7.45
C PHE A 49 -7.55 -10.75 -6.43
N LEU A 50 -8.82 -11.21 -6.50
CA LEU A 50 -9.85 -10.83 -5.51
C LEU A 50 -9.46 -11.24 -4.08
N ALA A 51 -8.61 -12.26 -3.94
CA ALA A 51 -8.03 -12.63 -2.65
C ALA A 51 -7.25 -11.48 -1.99
N ASP A 52 -6.74 -10.55 -2.79
CA ASP A 52 -5.93 -9.41 -2.34
C ASP A 52 -6.78 -8.16 -2.05
N LEU A 53 -8.08 -8.19 -2.37
CA LEU A 53 -8.98 -7.06 -2.13
C LEU A 53 -9.47 -7.01 -0.67
N ILE A 54 -9.49 -8.14 0.03
CA ILE A 54 -9.87 -8.16 1.45
C ILE A 54 -8.65 -7.79 2.27
N SER A 55 -8.66 -6.59 2.84
CA SER A 55 -7.56 -6.15 3.69
C SER A 55 -7.53 -6.94 5.01
N ARG A 56 -6.34 -7.08 5.59
CA ARG A 56 -6.15 -7.82 6.85
C ARG A 56 -7.00 -7.26 8.01
N PRO A 57 -7.12 -5.93 8.21
CA PRO A 57 -7.99 -5.36 9.23
C PRO A 57 -9.46 -5.75 9.06
N VAL A 58 -9.95 -5.74 7.82
CA VAL A 58 -11.33 -6.15 7.49
C VAL A 58 -11.56 -7.62 7.83
N LEU A 59 -10.61 -8.50 7.51
CA LEU A 59 -10.69 -9.92 7.85
C LEU A 59 -10.70 -10.16 9.38
N ILE A 60 -9.88 -9.42 10.13
CA ILE A 60 -9.85 -9.47 11.60
C ILE A 60 -11.22 -9.06 12.17
N GLY A 61 -11.76 -7.93 11.69
CA GLY A 61 -13.08 -7.45 12.11
C GLY A 61 -14.19 -8.44 11.78
N PHE A 62 -14.24 -8.93 10.54
CA PHE A 62 -15.21 -9.93 10.09
C PHE A 62 -15.17 -11.20 10.96
N LEU A 63 -13.98 -11.80 11.14
CA LEU A 63 -13.83 -12.99 11.98
C LEU A 63 -14.20 -12.71 13.45
N GLY A 64 -13.87 -11.53 13.95
CA GLY A 64 -14.28 -11.07 15.28
C GLY A 64 -15.81 -11.00 15.42
N GLY A 65 -16.50 -10.48 14.41
CA GLY A 65 -17.98 -10.44 14.36
C GLY A 65 -18.60 -11.82 14.31
N VAL A 66 -18.04 -12.74 13.50
CA VAL A 66 -18.44 -14.16 13.49
C VAL A 66 -18.23 -14.79 14.87
N GLY A 67 -17.07 -14.54 15.48
CA GLY A 67 -16.77 -15.04 16.83
C GLY A 67 -17.76 -14.54 17.87
N PHE A 68 -18.07 -13.23 17.84
CA PHE A 68 -19.08 -12.63 18.72
C PHE A 68 -20.46 -13.28 18.53
N GLN A 69 -20.91 -13.45 17.30
CA GLN A 69 -22.18 -14.10 16.99
C GLN A 69 -22.22 -15.55 17.49
N LEU A 70 -21.13 -16.33 17.27
CA LEU A 70 -21.02 -17.69 17.80
C LEU A 70 -21.13 -17.73 19.31
N MET A 71 -20.45 -16.84 20.01
CA MET A 71 -20.54 -16.79 21.48
C MET A 71 -21.96 -16.52 21.96
N ILE A 72 -22.58 -15.47 21.43
CA ILE A 72 -23.93 -15.07 21.86
C ILE A 72 -24.97 -16.16 21.59
N THR A 73 -24.93 -16.79 20.43
CA THR A 73 -25.90 -17.85 20.06
C THR A 73 -25.76 -19.10 20.90
N ARG A 74 -24.64 -19.30 21.59
CA ARG A 74 -24.45 -20.49 22.49
C ARG A 74 -24.70 -20.20 23.95
N LEU A 75 -24.84 -18.95 24.37
CA LEU A 75 -25.11 -18.59 25.77
C LEU A 75 -26.32 -19.31 26.38
N PRO A 76 -27.50 -19.35 25.71
CA PRO A 76 -28.64 -20.08 26.28
C PRO A 76 -28.31 -21.55 26.57
N SER A 77 -27.68 -22.24 25.63
CA SER A 77 -27.38 -23.67 25.75
C SER A 77 -26.33 -23.99 26.84
N LEU A 78 -25.46 -23.05 27.18
CA LEU A 78 -24.50 -23.18 28.29
C LEU A 78 -25.17 -23.25 29.65
N ILE A 79 -26.35 -22.64 29.78
CA ILE A 79 -27.13 -22.58 31.04
C ILE A 79 -28.32 -23.56 31.03
N GLY A 80 -28.48 -24.33 29.95
CA GLY A 80 -29.55 -25.34 29.83
C GLY A 80 -30.85 -24.84 29.18
N ALA A 81 -30.83 -23.61 28.62
CA ALA A 81 -31.98 -23.07 27.89
C ALA A 81 -31.90 -23.37 26.39
N LYS A 82 -33.04 -23.32 25.71
CA LYS A 82 -33.13 -23.42 24.27
C LYS A 82 -33.01 -21.98 23.69
N GLY A 83 -32.12 -21.79 22.75
CA GLY A 83 -31.95 -20.53 22.00
C GLY A 83 -32.40 -20.69 20.55
N SER A 84 -33.11 -19.68 20.02
CA SER A 84 -33.49 -19.60 18.61
C SER A 84 -33.68 -18.15 18.16
N GLY A 85 -33.54 -17.89 16.88
CA GLY A 85 -33.73 -16.56 16.30
C GLY A 85 -32.46 -15.78 16.06
N THR A 86 -32.53 -14.46 16.13
CA THR A 86 -31.43 -13.53 15.91
C THR A 86 -30.45 -13.46 17.11
N VAL A 87 -29.33 -12.82 16.93
CA VAL A 87 -28.36 -12.54 18.03
C VAL A 87 -29.07 -11.84 19.21
N TRP A 88 -29.97 -10.91 18.92
CA TRP A 88 -30.73 -10.19 19.92
C TRP A 88 -31.68 -11.08 20.68
N ASP A 89 -32.39 -12.00 20.00
CA ASP A 89 -33.28 -12.98 20.61
C ASP A 89 -32.50 -13.89 21.57
N HIS A 90 -31.31 -14.34 21.17
CA HIS A 90 -30.45 -15.15 22.04
C HIS A 90 -30.00 -14.41 23.30
N ILE A 91 -29.68 -13.12 23.22
CA ILE A 91 -29.37 -12.28 24.38
C ILE A 91 -30.60 -12.23 25.30
N GLN A 92 -31.76 -11.89 24.79
CA GLN A 92 -33.00 -11.78 25.56
C GLN A 92 -33.39 -13.12 26.21
N GLN A 93 -33.32 -14.24 25.45
CA GLN A 93 -33.59 -15.59 25.96
C GLN A 93 -32.59 -16.00 27.04
N THR A 94 -31.30 -15.61 26.93
CA THR A 94 -30.33 -15.90 27.97
C THR A 94 -30.70 -15.17 29.27
N PHE A 95 -31.02 -13.89 29.21
CA PHE A 95 -31.41 -13.11 30.40
C PHE A 95 -32.72 -13.63 31.02
N SER A 96 -33.72 -13.98 30.23
CA SER A 96 -34.97 -14.52 30.71
C SER A 96 -34.84 -15.92 31.32
N ALA A 97 -33.82 -16.69 30.90
CA ALA A 97 -33.55 -18.03 31.42
C ALA A 97 -32.71 -18.05 32.72
N ILE A 98 -32.15 -16.92 33.14
CA ILE A 98 -31.33 -16.84 34.38
C ILE A 98 -32.04 -17.43 35.60
N PRO A 99 -33.34 -17.16 35.85
CA PRO A 99 -34.04 -17.75 37.00
C PRO A 99 -34.22 -19.27 36.94
N GLN A 100 -34.08 -19.88 35.75
CA GLN A 100 -34.32 -21.30 35.47
C GLN A 100 -33.03 -22.04 35.09
N ILE A 101 -31.87 -21.55 35.52
CA ILE A 101 -30.55 -22.15 35.19
C ILE A 101 -30.51 -23.59 35.72
N ASN A 102 -30.18 -24.52 34.82
CA ASN A 102 -29.88 -25.88 35.25
C ASN A 102 -28.44 -25.95 35.76
N GLY A 103 -28.26 -26.10 37.09
CA GLY A 103 -26.95 -26.11 37.74
C GLY A 103 -26.01 -27.21 37.21
N MET A 104 -26.53 -28.39 36.87
CA MET A 104 -25.72 -29.48 36.31
C MET A 104 -25.24 -29.16 34.89
N THR A 105 -26.11 -28.57 34.08
CA THR A 105 -25.72 -28.12 32.72
C THR A 105 -24.65 -27.04 32.77
N LEU A 106 -24.79 -26.04 33.67
CA LEU A 106 -23.78 -25.00 33.88
C LEU A 106 -22.45 -25.59 34.35
N THR A 107 -22.49 -26.54 35.30
CA THR A 107 -21.28 -27.23 35.79
C THR A 107 -20.53 -27.95 34.67
N VAL A 108 -21.26 -28.67 33.80
CA VAL A 108 -20.64 -29.30 32.61
C VAL A 108 -20.02 -28.26 31.67
N SER A 109 -20.70 -27.14 31.44
CA SER A 109 -20.19 -26.06 30.59
C SER A 109 -18.89 -25.46 31.15
N VAL A 110 -18.88 -25.11 32.45
CA VAL A 110 -17.72 -24.54 33.14
C VAL A 110 -16.54 -25.52 33.16
N LEU A 111 -16.82 -26.79 33.41
CA LEU A 111 -15.79 -27.85 33.41
C LEU A 111 -15.14 -27.98 32.05
N VAL A 112 -15.93 -28.03 30.96
CA VAL A 112 -15.37 -28.10 29.60
C VAL A 112 -14.57 -26.87 29.24
N ILE A 113 -15.05 -25.66 29.56
CA ILE A 113 -14.33 -24.42 29.37
C ILE A 113 -13.02 -24.44 30.16
N GLY A 114 -13.06 -24.86 31.44
CA GLY A 114 -11.87 -24.98 32.28
C GLY A 114 -10.82 -25.94 31.72
N ILE A 115 -11.24 -27.08 31.18
CA ILE A 115 -10.34 -28.03 30.50
C ILE A 115 -9.72 -27.41 29.27
N ILE A 116 -10.49 -26.73 28.42
CA ILE A 116 -9.97 -26.06 27.22
C ILE A 116 -8.92 -25.00 27.58
N VAL A 117 -9.17 -24.19 28.62
CA VAL A 117 -8.24 -23.18 29.11
C VAL A 117 -6.98 -23.82 29.70
N LEU A 118 -7.12 -24.89 30.49
CA LEU A 118 -5.99 -25.61 31.12
C LEU A 118 -5.04 -26.19 30.05
N PHE A 119 -5.59 -26.78 28.98
CA PHE A 119 -4.82 -27.37 27.90
C PHE A 119 -4.43 -26.40 26.79
N ARG A 120 -4.69 -25.09 26.94
CA ARG A 120 -4.44 -24.08 25.91
C ARG A 120 -3.01 -24.06 25.38
N ASN A 121 -2.04 -24.29 26.25
CA ASN A 121 -0.59 -24.29 25.90
C ASN A 121 -0.01 -25.72 25.77
N SER A 122 -0.88 -26.74 25.77
CA SER A 122 -0.48 -28.14 25.65
C SER A 122 -0.55 -28.61 24.18
N ARG A 123 0.19 -29.68 23.86
CA ARG A 123 0.06 -30.39 22.58
C ARG A 123 -1.25 -31.21 22.50
N ILE A 124 -1.94 -31.40 23.63
CA ILE A 124 -3.18 -32.16 23.71
C ILE A 124 -4.36 -31.23 23.36
N PRO A 125 -5.25 -31.60 22.43
CA PRO A 125 -6.38 -30.78 22.05
C PRO A 125 -7.42 -30.73 23.17
N GLY A 126 -7.44 -29.68 23.98
CA GLY A 126 -8.32 -29.49 25.12
C GLY A 126 -9.79 -29.60 24.78
N GLN A 127 -10.21 -29.24 23.57
CA GLN A 127 -11.58 -29.38 23.08
C GLN A 127 -12.00 -30.84 23.01
N LEU A 128 -11.14 -31.73 22.49
CA LEU A 128 -11.41 -33.16 22.41
C LEU A 128 -11.46 -33.79 23.80
N VAL A 129 -10.48 -33.46 24.65
CA VAL A 129 -10.45 -33.95 26.04
C VAL A 129 -11.68 -33.52 26.80
N GLY A 130 -12.10 -32.26 26.67
CA GLY A 130 -13.31 -31.72 27.31
C GLY A 130 -14.58 -32.44 26.86
N LEU A 131 -14.75 -32.72 25.56
CA LEU A 131 -15.92 -33.45 25.04
C LEU A 131 -15.94 -34.89 25.49
N VAL A 132 -14.81 -35.61 25.42
CA VAL A 132 -14.71 -37.01 25.84
C VAL A 132 -14.98 -37.13 27.34
N LEU A 133 -14.34 -36.28 28.15
CA LEU A 133 -14.54 -36.32 29.59
C LEU A 133 -15.98 -35.97 29.99
N ALA A 134 -16.62 -34.97 29.34
CA ALA A 134 -18.01 -34.63 29.54
C ALA A 134 -18.94 -35.78 29.16
N GLY A 135 -18.66 -36.49 28.07
CA GLY A 135 -19.42 -37.70 27.67
C GLY A 135 -19.30 -38.84 28.68
N ILE A 136 -18.08 -39.11 29.16
CA ILE A 136 -17.84 -40.13 30.20
C ILE A 136 -18.60 -39.78 31.50
N LEU A 137 -18.47 -38.54 31.97
CA LEU A 137 -19.15 -38.07 33.18
C LEU A 137 -20.68 -38.14 33.02
N ALA A 138 -21.19 -37.74 31.85
CA ALA A 138 -22.61 -37.78 31.56
C ALA A 138 -23.15 -39.23 31.57
N SER A 139 -22.39 -40.19 31.06
CA SER A 139 -22.73 -41.61 31.06
C SER A 139 -22.67 -42.22 32.47
N VAL A 140 -21.58 -41.98 33.22
CA VAL A 140 -21.36 -42.56 34.55
C VAL A 140 -22.35 -42.02 35.59
N PHE A 141 -22.58 -40.68 35.57
CA PHE A 141 -23.47 -40.04 36.55
C PHE A 141 -24.92 -39.91 36.07
N HIS A 142 -25.28 -40.48 34.92
CA HIS A 142 -26.61 -40.43 34.33
C HIS A 142 -27.19 -39.01 34.29
N LEU A 143 -26.41 -38.04 33.83
CA LEU A 143 -26.75 -36.60 33.88
C LEU A 143 -28.03 -36.24 33.12
N SER A 144 -28.51 -37.11 32.23
CA SER A 144 -29.82 -36.96 31.57
C SER A 144 -30.97 -36.94 32.59
N GLY A 145 -30.87 -37.69 33.70
CA GLY A 145 -31.84 -37.68 34.80
C GLY A 145 -31.87 -36.35 35.57
N TYR A 146 -30.84 -35.53 35.49
CA TYR A 146 -30.77 -34.21 36.11
C TYR A 146 -31.10 -33.06 35.14
N GLY A 147 -31.73 -33.38 34.01
CA GLY A 147 -32.19 -32.40 33.01
C GLY A 147 -31.10 -31.89 32.05
N VAL A 148 -29.93 -32.55 32.01
CA VAL A 148 -28.90 -32.24 31.01
C VAL A 148 -29.30 -32.87 29.67
N THR A 149 -29.45 -32.03 28.64
CA THR A 149 -29.75 -32.49 27.27
C THR A 149 -28.55 -33.12 26.62
N MET A 150 -28.74 -34.29 25.96
CA MET A 150 -27.70 -34.99 25.22
C MET A 150 -27.84 -34.76 23.72
N VAL A 151 -26.75 -34.93 22.98
CA VAL A 151 -26.73 -34.81 21.51
C VAL A 151 -27.61 -35.91 20.87
N GLY A 152 -27.65 -37.06 21.48
CA GLY A 152 -28.41 -38.22 20.98
C GLY A 152 -27.65 -39.04 19.94
N MET A 153 -28.30 -40.04 19.35
CA MET A 153 -27.71 -40.89 18.32
C MET A 153 -27.48 -40.09 17.02
N LEU A 154 -26.25 -40.05 16.56
CA LEU A 154 -25.95 -39.55 15.25
C LEU A 154 -26.11 -40.64 14.19
N PRO A 155 -26.55 -40.29 12.96
CA PRO A 155 -26.60 -41.25 11.86
C PRO A 155 -25.21 -41.87 11.64
N THR A 156 -25.17 -43.20 11.55
CA THR A 156 -23.96 -43.98 11.25
C THR A 156 -23.95 -44.38 9.80
N GLY A 157 -22.73 -44.50 9.24
CA GLY A 157 -22.52 -44.90 7.85
C GLY A 157 -21.94 -43.79 6.99
N LEU A 158 -21.55 -44.16 5.79
CA LEU A 158 -21.09 -43.18 4.81
C LEU A 158 -22.30 -42.45 4.21
N PRO A 159 -22.19 -41.12 4.00
CA PRO A 159 -23.26 -40.37 3.36
C PRO A 159 -23.49 -40.87 1.93
N PRO A 160 -24.77 -40.92 1.47
CA PRO A 160 -25.07 -41.32 0.11
C PRO A 160 -24.51 -40.32 -0.88
N LEU A 161 -24.02 -40.85 -2.01
CA LEU A 161 -23.66 -40.02 -3.15
C LEU A 161 -24.95 -39.61 -3.89
N ALA A 162 -25.36 -38.36 -3.71
CA ALA A 162 -26.55 -37.83 -4.38
C ALA A 162 -26.36 -36.35 -4.70
N LEU A 163 -27.03 -35.88 -5.73
CA LEU A 163 -27.10 -34.44 -6.03
C LEU A 163 -28.03 -33.78 -5.00
N PRO A 164 -27.54 -32.80 -4.24
CA PRO A 164 -28.40 -32.06 -3.33
C PRO A 164 -29.40 -31.23 -4.16
N ALA A 165 -30.67 -31.28 -3.76
CA ALA A 165 -31.75 -30.58 -4.45
C ALA A 165 -32.60 -29.77 -3.46
N LEU A 166 -32.94 -28.54 -3.87
CA LEU A 166 -33.87 -27.65 -3.18
C LEU A 166 -34.82 -27.01 -4.20
N PRO A 167 -35.98 -26.53 -3.76
CA PRO A 167 -36.82 -25.66 -4.57
C PRO A 167 -36.04 -24.41 -5.04
N PHE A 168 -36.31 -23.96 -6.26
CA PHE A 168 -35.58 -22.81 -6.86
C PHE A 168 -35.66 -21.54 -5.99
N SER A 169 -36.81 -21.31 -5.33
CA SER A 169 -36.98 -20.17 -4.42
C SER A 169 -36.00 -20.19 -3.24
N GLU A 170 -35.73 -21.37 -2.68
CA GLU A 170 -34.79 -21.54 -1.58
C GLU A 170 -33.32 -21.41 -2.05
N VAL A 171 -33.03 -21.90 -3.26
CA VAL A 171 -31.72 -21.72 -3.89
C VAL A 171 -31.38 -20.22 -4.02
N MET A 172 -32.34 -19.39 -4.44
CA MET A 172 -32.16 -17.94 -4.55
C MET A 172 -31.83 -17.29 -3.19
N ILE A 173 -32.45 -17.75 -2.10
CA ILE A 173 -32.17 -17.27 -0.74
C ILE A 173 -30.74 -17.60 -0.32
N LEU A 174 -30.18 -18.71 -0.80
CA LEU A 174 -28.86 -19.19 -0.42
C LEU A 174 -27.70 -18.55 -1.22
N ILE A 175 -27.98 -17.91 -2.36
CA ILE A 175 -26.95 -17.31 -3.24
C ILE A 175 -26.04 -16.32 -2.48
N PRO A 176 -26.55 -15.34 -1.70
CA PRO A 176 -25.68 -14.41 -0.97
C PRO A 176 -24.76 -15.10 0.03
N THR A 177 -25.30 -16.11 0.72
CA THR A 177 -24.50 -16.92 1.66
C THR A 177 -23.43 -17.74 0.92
N ALA A 178 -23.76 -18.35 -0.22
CA ALA A 178 -22.81 -19.12 -1.02
C ALA A 178 -21.67 -18.23 -1.56
N LEU A 179 -21.99 -17.01 -2.01
CA LEU A 179 -20.99 -16.05 -2.42
C LEU A 179 -20.09 -15.62 -1.26
N SER A 180 -20.67 -15.39 -0.08
CA SER A 180 -19.93 -15.09 1.15
C SER A 180 -18.97 -16.22 1.53
N ILE A 181 -19.44 -17.48 1.44
CA ILE A 181 -18.62 -18.67 1.66
C ILE A 181 -17.46 -18.71 0.65
N ALA A 182 -17.73 -18.51 -0.64
CA ALA A 182 -16.69 -18.50 -1.67
C ALA A 182 -15.61 -17.44 -1.40
N MET A 183 -16.01 -16.24 -0.99
CA MET A 183 -15.07 -15.15 -0.62
C MET A 183 -14.21 -15.52 0.59
N VAL A 184 -14.79 -16.11 1.64
CA VAL A 184 -14.03 -16.56 2.82
C VAL A 184 -13.10 -17.72 2.47
N VAL A 185 -13.56 -18.68 1.65
CA VAL A 185 -12.74 -19.79 1.16
C VAL A 185 -11.52 -19.26 0.42
N ILE A 186 -11.69 -18.29 -0.47
CA ILE A 186 -10.56 -17.67 -1.21
C ILE A 186 -9.62 -16.96 -0.25
N ALA A 187 -10.14 -16.08 0.62
CA ALA A 187 -9.31 -15.28 1.52
C ALA A 187 -8.43 -16.14 2.44
N GLN A 188 -9.03 -17.17 3.06
CA GLN A 188 -8.30 -18.05 3.97
C GLN A 188 -7.36 -19.00 3.24
N SER A 189 -7.83 -19.64 2.16
CA SER A 189 -7.01 -20.58 1.40
C SER A 189 -5.83 -19.89 0.74
N SER A 190 -6.00 -18.68 0.19
CA SER A 190 -4.91 -17.89 -0.39
C SER A 190 -3.84 -17.53 0.64
N THR A 191 -4.25 -17.25 1.88
CA THR A 191 -3.32 -16.99 2.97
C THR A 191 -2.45 -18.23 3.27
N VAL A 192 -3.08 -19.41 3.36
CA VAL A 192 -2.36 -20.69 3.58
C VAL A 192 -1.41 -20.99 2.43
N ILE A 193 -1.90 -20.85 1.18
CA ILE A 193 -1.11 -21.10 -0.02
C ILE A 193 0.16 -20.24 -0.01
N ARG A 194 0.05 -18.94 0.34
CA ARG A 194 1.19 -18.02 0.38
C ARG A 194 2.17 -18.35 1.50
N ILE A 195 1.68 -18.66 2.71
CA ILE A 195 2.56 -19.01 3.83
C ILE A 195 3.38 -20.24 3.46
N LEU A 196 2.73 -21.32 3.05
CA LEU A 196 3.40 -22.58 2.73
C LEU A 196 4.29 -22.47 1.47
N SER A 197 3.87 -21.70 0.47
CA SER A 197 4.69 -21.44 -0.71
C SER A 197 6.00 -20.71 -0.35
N ASN A 198 5.94 -19.71 0.54
CA ASN A 198 7.12 -19.00 1.00
C ASN A 198 8.05 -19.87 1.88
N GLU A 199 7.49 -20.81 2.66
CA GLU A 199 8.27 -21.73 3.49
C GLU A 199 8.96 -22.84 2.68
N HIS A 200 8.38 -23.22 1.54
CA HIS A 200 8.85 -24.35 0.71
C HIS A 200 9.34 -23.93 -0.68
N ASP A 201 9.47 -22.63 -0.97
CA ASP A 201 9.88 -22.06 -2.26
C ASP A 201 9.04 -22.57 -3.46
N ASP A 202 7.76 -22.83 -3.24
CA ASP A 202 6.84 -23.31 -4.26
C ASP A 202 6.25 -22.17 -5.11
N THR A 203 5.98 -22.45 -6.38
CA THR A 203 5.32 -21.49 -7.27
C THR A 203 3.80 -21.47 -7.08
N ILE A 204 3.26 -20.30 -6.75
CA ILE A 204 1.82 -20.11 -6.58
C ILE A 204 1.13 -20.05 -7.95
N ARG A 205 0.06 -20.84 -8.11
CA ARG A 205 -0.84 -20.80 -9.27
C ARG A 205 -2.26 -20.54 -8.82
N MET A 206 -2.51 -19.36 -8.23
CA MET A 206 -3.74 -19.02 -7.50
C MET A 206 -5.03 -19.43 -8.21
N ASN A 207 -5.16 -19.16 -9.52
CA ASN A 207 -6.38 -19.54 -10.26
C ASN A 207 -6.57 -21.07 -10.39
N LYS A 208 -5.47 -21.85 -10.46
CA LYS A 208 -5.57 -23.31 -10.47
C LYS A 208 -5.94 -23.85 -9.09
N ASP A 209 -5.40 -23.25 -8.03
CA ASP A 209 -5.70 -23.66 -6.65
C ASP A 209 -7.16 -23.33 -6.29
N ILE A 210 -7.68 -22.16 -6.72
CA ILE A 210 -9.11 -21.82 -6.58
C ILE A 210 -9.98 -22.80 -7.37
N GLY A 211 -9.60 -23.18 -8.58
CA GLY A 211 -10.31 -24.19 -9.37
C GLY A 211 -10.32 -25.57 -8.69
N ALA A 212 -9.19 -25.97 -8.09
CA ALA A 212 -9.11 -27.23 -7.34
C ALA A 212 -10.00 -27.19 -6.08
N LEU A 213 -10.07 -26.05 -5.37
CA LEU A 213 -11.01 -25.85 -4.27
C LEU A 213 -12.46 -25.92 -4.74
N GLY A 214 -12.78 -25.38 -5.92
CA GLY A 214 -14.09 -25.53 -6.54
C GLY A 214 -14.44 -27.01 -6.78
N ALA A 215 -13.53 -27.77 -7.37
CA ALA A 215 -13.72 -29.22 -7.60
C ALA A 215 -13.89 -30.00 -6.28
N ALA A 216 -13.10 -29.67 -5.25
CA ALA A 216 -13.24 -30.27 -3.92
C ALA A 216 -14.60 -29.94 -3.29
N ASN A 217 -15.13 -28.73 -3.49
CA ASN A 217 -16.46 -28.35 -3.02
C ASN A 217 -17.58 -29.06 -3.77
N ILE A 218 -17.44 -29.37 -5.07
CA ILE A 218 -18.38 -30.24 -5.80
C ILE A 218 -18.39 -31.65 -5.16
N ALA A 219 -17.22 -32.24 -4.94
CA ALA A 219 -17.12 -33.56 -4.34
C ALA A 219 -17.74 -33.57 -2.92
N SER A 220 -17.53 -32.52 -2.12
CA SER A 220 -18.18 -32.37 -0.83
C SER A 220 -19.70 -32.24 -0.93
N ALA A 221 -20.20 -31.46 -1.89
CA ALA A 221 -21.63 -31.29 -2.14
C ALA A 221 -22.34 -32.61 -2.47
N LEU A 222 -21.72 -33.47 -3.30
CA LEU A 222 -22.24 -34.78 -3.69
C LEU A 222 -22.38 -35.75 -2.50
N THR A 223 -21.61 -35.51 -1.44
CA THR A 223 -21.73 -36.29 -0.17
C THR A 223 -22.52 -35.53 0.87
N HIS A 224 -23.28 -34.49 0.53
CA HIS A 224 -23.98 -33.59 1.45
C HIS A 224 -23.08 -33.03 2.56
N GLY A 225 -21.78 -32.85 2.23
CA GLY A 225 -20.79 -32.33 3.15
C GLY A 225 -20.74 -30.80 3.14
N PHE A 226 -19.99 -30.25 4.09
CA PHE A 226 -19.72 -28.81 4.19
C PHE A 226 -18.79 -28.30 3.08
N SER A 227 -18.90 -27.03 2.76
CA SER A 227 -17.89 -26.37 1.91
C SER A 227 -16.49 -26.49 2.50
N VAL A 228 -15.53 -26.90 1.68
CA VAL A 228 -14.13 -27.09 2.07
C VAL A 228 -13.29 -25.88 1.76
N ASN A 229 -12.32 -25.59 2.64
CA ASN A 229 -11.38 -24.50 2.51
C ASN A 229 -10.02 -24.84 3.14
N GLY A 230 -9.00 -24.08 2.80
CA GLY A 230 -7.72 -24.10 3.50
C GLY A 230 -7.87 -23.48 4.89
N SER A 231 -7.37 -24.19 5.91
CA SER A 231 -7.37 -23.69 7.29
C SER A 231 -5.93 -23.47 7.75
N PRO A 232 -5.50 -22.21 8.04
CA PRO A 232 -4.12 -21.94 8.44
C PRO A 232 -3.64 -22.84 9.59
N PRO A 233 -4.34 -22.92 10.74
CA PRO A 233 -3.83 -23.72 11.86
C PRO A 233 -3.75 -25.22 11.56
N ARG A 234 -4.67 -25.76 10.76
CA ARG A 234 -4.65 -27.19 10.41
C ARG A 234 -3.58 -27.53 9.40
N SER A 235 -3.40 -26.67 8.37
CA SER A 235 -2.39 -26.84 7.36
C SER A 235 -0.98 -26.71 7.95
N MET A 236 -0.77 -25.69 8.81
CA MET A 236 0.50 -25.52 9.52
C MET A 236 0.80 -26.69 10.47
N ALA A 237 -0.22 -27.23 11.16
CA ALA A 237 -0.05 -28.40 12.01
C ALA A 237 0.34 -29.66 11.21
N ALA A 238 -0.27 -29.85 10.03
CA ALA A 238 0.07 -30.97 9.14
C ALA A 238 1.50 -30.85 8.60
N ASP A 239 1.90 -29.63 8.23
CA ASP A 239 3.27 -29.34 7.76
C ASP A 239 4.31 -29.55 8.88
N ALA A 240 4.06 -29.01 10.07
CA ALA A 240 4.93 -29.19 11.25
C ALA A 240 5.07 -30.68 11.67
N ALA A 241 4.05 -31.50 11.39
CA ALA A 241 4.09 -32.95 11.59
C ALA A 241 4.88 -33.70 10.49
N GLY A 242 5.44 -33.00 9.51
CA GLY A 242 6.21 -33.57 8.41
C GLY A 242 5.38 -34.06 7.23
N GLY A 243 4.16 -33.56 7.07
CA GLY A 243 3.24 -33.89 5.97
C GLY A 243 3.67 -33.21 4.66
N LYS A 244 4.50 -33.88 3.85
CA LYS A 244 5.05 -33.34 2.59
C LYS A 244 4.29 -33.76 1.32
N THR A 245 3.31 -34.64 1.45
CA THR A 245 2.61 -35.19 0.29
C THR A 245 1.10 -35.05 0.40
N ARG A 246 0.39 -35.14 -0.72
CA ARG A 246 -1.08 -35.14 -0.78
C ARG A 246 -1.73 -36.35 -0.11
N LEU A 247 -0.96 -37.39 0.21
CA LEU A 247 -1.42 -38.59 0.92
C LEU A 247 -1.96 -38.25 2.32
N VAL A 248 -1.51 -37.16 2.96
CA VAL A 248 -2.07 -36.66 4.22
C VAL A 248 -3.59 -36.53 4.12
N GLY A 249 -4.10 -35.93 3.04
CA GLY A 249 -5.55 -35.81 2.81
C GLY A 249 -6.26 -37.14 2.61
N VAL A 250 -5.62 -38.11 1.94
CA VAL A 250 -6.17 -39.46 1.73
C VAL A 250 -6.30 -40.21 3.06
N PHE A 251 -5.22 -40.23 3.87
CA PHE A 251 -5.26 -40.86 5.20
C PHE A 251 -6.28 -40.20 6.12
N MET A 252 -6.39 -38.86 6.08
CA MET A 252 -7.41 -38.13 6.82
C MET A 252 -8.81 -38.55 6.40
N ALA A 253 -9.08 -38.68 5.09
CA ALA A 253 -10.37 -39.12 4.58
C ALA A 253 -10.73 -40.54 5.02
N ILE A 254 -9.76 -41.47 4.97
CA ILE A 254 -9.96 -42.87 5.46
C ILE A 254 -10.27 -42.88 6.96
N PHE A 255 -9.52 -42.11 7.77
CA PHE A 255 -9.73 -42.03 9.20
C PHE A 255 -11.12 -41.48 9.55
N ILE A 256 -11.54 -40.39 8.90
CA ILE A 256 -12.86 -39.79 9.08
C ILE A 256 -13.95 -40.76 8.60
N GLY A 257 -13.76 -41.45 7.47
CA GLY A 257 -14.69 -42.46 6.97
C GLY A 257 -14.90 -43.59 7.98
N ALA A 258 -13.80 -44.12 8.55
CA ALA A 258 -13.88 -45.14 9.62
C ALA A 258 -14.64 -44.61 10.85
N LEU A 259 -14.38 -43.35 11.24
CA LEU A 259 -15.09 -42.70 12.36
C LEU A 259 -16.60 -42.54 12.08
N LEU A 260 -17.00 -42.21 10.85
CA LEU A 260 -18.42 -42.11 10.46
C LEU A 260 -19.14 -43.46 10.49
N ILE A 261 -18.44 -44.54 10.16
CA ILE A 261 -19.02 -45.89 10.17
C ILE A 261 -19.22 -46.41 11.61
N SER A 262 -18.26 -46.16 12.50
CA SER A 262 -18.21 -46.74 13.85
C SER A 262 -18.49 -45.75 14.98
N GLY A 263 -18.38 -44.45 14.73
CA GLY A 263 -18.33 -43.43 15.80
C GLY A 263 -19.70 -42.90 16.27
N GLY A 264 -20.80 -43.15 15.56
CA GLY A 264 -22.10 -42.52 15.86
C GLY A 264 -22.61 -42.81 17.29
N GLN A 265 -22.31 -43.99 17.82
CA GLN A 265 -22.66 -44.38 19.19
C GLN A 265 -21.83 -43.62 20.25
N LEU A 266 -20.61 -43.20 19.94
CA LEU A 266 -19.72 -42.46 20.86
C LEU A 266 -20.27 -41.08 21.23
N PHE A 267 -21.05 -40.46 20.33
CA PHE A 267 -21.61 -39.14 20.55
C PHE A 267 -22.93 -39.13 21.31
N MET A 268 -23.55 -40.26 21.49
CA MET A 268 -24.87 -40.38 22.12
C MET A 268 -24.91 -39.82 23.56
N TYR A 269 -23.80 -39.97 24.28
CA TYR A 269 -23.67 -39.51 25.66
C TYR A 269 -23.05 -38.11 25.81
N VAL A 270 -22.73 -37.43 24.71
CA VAL A 270 -22.14 -36.11 24.79
C VAL A 270 -23.22 -35.07 25.13
N PRO A 271 -23.04 -34.28 26.22
CA PRO A 271 -23.97 -33.22 26.56
C PRO A 271 -23.94 -32.10 25.51
N THR A 272 -25.13 -31.57 25.14
CA THR A 272 -25.22 -30.40 24.24
C THR A 272 -24.51 -29.16 24.81
N ALA A 273 -24.49 -29.04 26.14
CA ALA A 273 -23.76 -28.01 26.85
C ALA A 273 -22.23 -28.08 26.61
N ALA A 274 -21.66 -29.30 26.58
CA ALA A 274 -20.24 -29.50 26.30
C ALA A 274 -19.89 -29.06 24.87
N LEU A 275 -20.72 -29.39 23.88
CA LEU A 275 -20.56 -28.96 22.50
C LEU A 275 -20.69 -27.43 22.38
N SER A 276 -21.65 -26.83 23.10
CA SER A 276 -21.86 -25.39 23.13
C SER A 276 -20.67 -24.66 23.79
N ALA A 277 -20.06 -25.23 24.84
CA ALA A 277 -18.87 -24.71 25.48
C ALA A 277 -17.66 -24.69 24.50
N VAL A 278 -17.49 -25.76 23.72
CA VAL A 278 -16.43 -25.79 22.68
C VAL A 278 -16.69 -24.72 21.63
N ILE A 279 -17.92 -24.57 21.13
CA ILE A 279 -18.27 -23.56 20.11
C ILE A 279 -18.10 -22.15 20.68
N PHE A 280 -18.47 -21.90 21.91
CA PHE A 280 -18.26 -20.64 22.61
C PHE A 280 -16.77 -20.28 22.68
N MET A 281 -15.91 -21.21 23.06
CA MET A 281 -14.47 -21.02 23.10
C MET A 281 -13.84 -20.80 21.71
N ILE A 282 -14.39 -21.44 20.67
CA ILE A 282 -14.01 -21.17 19.29
C ILE A 282 -14.38 -19.72 18.93
N GLY A 283 -15.58 -19.27 19.26
CA GLY A 283 -16.02 -17.90 19.04
C GLY A 283 -15.10 -16.88 19.72
N LEU A 284 -14.74 -17.12 20.97
CA LEU A 284 -13.80 -16.30 21.72
C LEU A 284 -12.41 -16.23 21.03
N HIS A 285 -11.95 -17.34 20.48
CA HIS A 285 -10.65 -17.42 19.80
C HIS A 285 -10.65 -16.71 18.43
N LEU A 286 -11.80 -16.61 17.77
CA LEU A 286 -11.94 -15.84 16.53
C LEU A 286 -11.83 -14.33 16.77
N ILE A 287 -12.14 -13.85 17.97
CA ILE A 287 -11.94 -12.44 18.36
C ILE A 287 -10.47 -12.23 18.69
N ARG A 288 -9.71 -11.74 17.72
CA ARG A 288 -8.25 -11.51 17.85
C ARG A 288 -7.97 -10.21 18.59
N LEU A 289 -8.23 -10.18 19.89
CA LEU A 289 -8.08 -8.97 20.72
C LEU A 289 -6.71 -8.33 20.59
N HIS A 290 -5.64 -9.12 20.55
CA HIS A 290 -4.27 -8.61 20.40
C HIS A 290 -4.08 -7.84 19.09
N GLU A 291 -4.59 -8.35 17.97
CA GLU A 291 -4.51 -7.67 16.68
C GLU A 291 -5.36 -6.40 16.67
N LEU A 292 -6.56 -6.41 17.28
CA LEU A 292 -7.41 -5.24 17.43
C LEU A 292 -6.75 -4.15 18.30
N THR A 293 -6.11 -4.52 19.41
CA THR A 293 -5.37 -3.60 20.26
C THR A 293 -4.18 -2.98 19.49
N TYR A 294 -3.44 -3.79 18.74
CA TYR A 294 -2.35 -3.29 17.90
C TYR A 294 -2.82 -2.26 16.87
N LEU A 295 -3.96 -2.52 16.20
CA LEU A 295 -4.55 -1.57 15.25
C LEU A 295 -4.99 -0.28 15.95
N TRP A 296 -5.57 -0.36 17.14
CA TRP A 296 -5.97 0.80 17.92
C TRP A 296 -4.79 1.73 18.27
N GLU A 297 -3.68 1.14 18.68
CA GLU A 297 -2.50 1.89 19.11
C GLU A 297 -1.71 2.49 17.94
N ARG A 298 -1.65 1.81 16.81
CA ARG A 298 -0.75 2.14 15.69
C ARG A 298 -1.45 2.68 14.45
N HIS A 299 -2.67 2.20 14.16
CA HIS A 299 -3.37 2.44 12.88
C HIS A 299 -4.87 2.67 13.11
N ARG A 300 -5.23 3.81 13.68
CA ARG A 300 -6.63 4.12 14.07
C ARG A 300 -7.62 4.04 12.91
N SER A 301 -7.24 4.43 11.70
CA SER A 301 -8.10 4.30 10.51
C SER A 301 -8.43 2.84 10.20
N GLU A 302 -7.43 1.96 10.27
CA GLU A 302 -7.60 0.53 10.04
C GLU A 302 -8.39 -0.14 11.18
N PHE A 303 -8.24 0.34 12.41
CA PHE A 303 -9.08 -0.08 13.54
C PHE A 303 -10.55 0.24 13.31
N ILE A 304 -10.88 1.45 12.83
CA ILE A 304 -12.27 1.83 12.51
C ILE A 304 -12.85 0.91 11.44
N VAL A 305 -12.07 0.60 10.41
CA VAL A 305 -12.47 -0.34 9.35
C VAL A 305 -12.74 -1.74 9.93
N ALA A 306 -11.83 -2.26 10.78
CA ALA A 306 -12.02 -3.54 11.46
C ALA A 306 -13.27 -3.55 12.35
N MET A 307 -13.49 -2.49 13.14
CA MET A 307 -14.67 -2.38 14.00
C MET A 307 -15.96 -2.24 13.22
N THR A 308 -15.96 -1.57 12.07
CA THR A 308 -17.13 -1.50 11.18
C THR A 308 -17.48 -2.88 10.64
N ALA A 309 -16.49 -3.63 10.16
CA ALA A 309 -16.69 -5.01 9.70
C ALA A 309 -17.18 -5.94 10.81
N LEU A 310 -16.63 -5.82 12.04
CA LEU A 310 -17.03 -6.57 13.21
C LEU A 310 -18.50 -6.27 13.58
N SER A 311 -18.83 -5.00 13.70
CA SER A 311 -20.19 -4.57 14.08
C SER A 311 -21.23 -4.96 13.04
N ALA A 312 -20.92 -4.77 11.75
CA ALA A 312 -21.80 -5.19 10.66
C ALA A 312 -22.06 -6.71 10.69
N THR A 313 -20.99 -7.51 10.87
CA THR A 313 -21.13 -8.97 10.96
C THR A 313 -21.91 -9.40 12.21
N ALA A 314 -21.64 -8.79 13.35
CA ALA A 314 -22.31 -9.12 14.62
C ALA A 314 -23.79 -8.80 14.61
N VAL A 315 -24.21 -7.67 14.00
CA VAL A 315 -25.59 -7.17 14.02
C VAL A 315 -26.41 -7.68 12.85
N LEU A 316 -25.87 -7.57 11.61
CA LEU A 316 -26.60 -7.91 10.39
C LEU A 316 -26.45 -9.37 9.98
N GLY A 317 -25.58 -10.10 10.68
CA GLY A 317 -25.29 -11.49 10.39
C GLY A 317 -24.10 -11.67 9.45
N VAL A 318 -23.60 -12.90 9.41
CA VAL A 318 -22.34 -13.26 8.74
C VAL A 318 -22.40 -13.04 7.23
N SER A 319 -23.54 -13.34 6.59
CA SER A 319 -23.70 -13.19 5.15
C SER A 319 -23.57 -11.74 4.68
N TYR A 320 -24.30 -10.82 5.33
CA TYR A 320 -24.22 -9.39 5.02
C TYR A 320 -22.90 -8.77 5.50
N GLY A 321 -22.37 -9.29 6.62
CA GLY A 321 -21.09 -8.84 7.17
C GLY A 321 -19.93 -8.96 6.17
N VAL A 322 -19.86 -10.06 5.40
CA VAL A 322 -18.84 -10.24 4.36
C VAL A 322 -18.95 -9.18 3.26
N PHE A 323 -20.17 -8.93 2.76
CA PHE A 323 -20.36 -7.91 1.71
C PHE A 323 -19.96 -6.53 2.20
N ILE A 324 -20.40 -6.14 3.40
CA ILE A 324 -20.04 -4.85 3.99
C ILE A 324 -18.53 -4.77 4.23
N ALA A 325 -17.93 -5.85 4.71
CA ALA A 325 -16.50 -5.95 4.92
C ALA A 325 -15.71 -5.72 3.62
N VAL A 326 -16.12 -6.33 2.51
CA VAL A 326 -15.51 -6.14 1.19
C VAL A 326 -15.69 -4.69 0.71
N ILE A 327 -16.90 -4.14 0.81
CA ILE A 327 -17.19 -2.75 0.43
C ILE A 327 -16.32 -1.78 1.22
N VAL A 328 -16.25 -1.95 2.55
CA VAL A 328 -15.43 -1.09 3.43
C VAL A 328 -13.95 -1.20 3.08
N SER A 329 -13.45 -2.41 2.76
CA SER A 329 -12.07 -2.62 2.30
C SER A 329 -11.78 -1.87 0.99
N LEU A 330 -12.69 -1.94 0.03
CA LEU A 330 -12.57 -1.22 -1.23
C LEU A 330 -12.63 0.30 -1.04
N MET A 331 -13.55 0.78 -0.20
CA MET A 331 -13.67 2.21 0.11
C MET A 331 -12.43 2.74 0.81
N GLU A 332 -11.86 1.98 1.75
CA GLU A 332 -10.60 2.35 2.41
C GLU A 332 -9.46 2.45 1.41
N ARG A 333 -9.34 1.49 0.49
CA ARG A 333 -8.32 1.49 -0.56
C ARG A 333 -8.49 2.69 -1.52
N LEU A 334 -9.71 2.93 -1.98
CA LEU A 334 -10.04 4.08 -2.84
C LEU A 334 -9.79 5.42 -2.12
N SER A 335 -10.12 5.52 -0.82
CA SER A 335 -9.87 6.72 -0.03
C SER A 335 -8.38 7.08 0.06
N ARG A 336 -7.51 6.07 0.14
CA ARG A 336 -6.04 6.26 0.12
C ARG A 336 -5.54 6.73 -1.25
N GLN A 337 -6.17 6.31 -2.34
CA GLN A 337 -5.83 6.74 -3.71
C GLN A 337 -6.38 8.13 -4.04
N TYR A 338 -7.52 8.50 -3.47
CA TYR A 338 -8.16 9.80 -3.69
C TYR A 338 -7.34 10.97 -3.16
N ARG A 339 -6.62 10.81 -2.03
CA ARG A 339 -5.73 11.81 -1.44
C ARG A 339 -4.34 11.22 -1.21
N PRO A 340 -3.55 11.06 -2.28
CA PRO A 340 -2.19 10.61 -2.14
C PRO A 340 -1.34 11.66 -1.41
N LYS A 341 -0.15 11.26 -1.01
CA LYS A 341 0.80 12.20 -0.45
C LYS A 341 1.22 13.19 -1.54
N ASP A 342 1.23 14.45 -1.18
CA ASP A 342 1.70 15.55 -2.01
C ASP A 342 2.54 16.52 -1.20
N GLU A 343 3.48 17.18 -1.82
CA GLU A 343 4.35 18.12 -1.15
C GLU A 343 4.71 19.30 -2.05
N ILE A 344 4.75 20.49 -1.44
CA ILE A 344 5.31 21.68 -2.08
C ILE A 344 6.80 21.69 -1.75
N LEU A 345 7.63 21.30 -2.73
CA LEU A 345 9.09 21.19 -2.57
C LEU A 345 9.77 22.55 -2.50
N LEU A 346 9.26 23.53 -3.24
CA LEU A 346 9.76 24.90 -3.27
C LEU A 346 8.63 25.90 -3.43
N ARG A 347 8.58 26.90 -2.55
CA ARG A 347 7.67 28.05 -2.64
C ARG A 347 8.30 29.26 -1.96
N ASP A 348 8.11 30.44 -2.54
CA ASP A 348 8.65 31.71 -2.01
C ASP A 348 10.18 31.67 -1.74
N GLY A 349 10.93 30.93 -2.55
CA GLY A 349 12.37 30.74 -2.38
C GLY A 349 12.78 29.79 -1.25
N VAL A 350 11.82 29.19 -0.55
CA VAL A 350 12.06 28.26 0.58
C VAL A 350 11.87 26.83 0.14
N LEU A 351 12.89 26.00 0.35
CA LEU A 351 12.81 24.54 0.15
C LEU A 351 12.17 23.86 1.35
N SER A 352 11.34 22.84 1.08
CA SER A 352 10.87 21.94 2.14
C SER A 352 12.03 21.10 2.72
N PRO A 353 11.93 20.62 3.96
CA PRO A 353 12.95 19.75 4.57
C PRO A 353 13.30 18.53 3.73
N TRP A 354 12.30 17.92 3.07
CA TRP A 354 12.48 16.75 2.21
C TRP A 354 13.08 17.08 0.84
N ALA A 355 12.79 18.27 0.31
CA ALA A 355 13.42 18.76 -0.92
C ALA A 355 14.91 19.02 -0.72
N GLN A 356 15.33 19.40 0.48
CA GLN A 356 16.74 19.57 0.84
C GLN A 356 17.56 18.28 0.72
N GLU A 357 16.91 17.13 0.86
CA GLU A 357 17.53 15.80 0.74
C GLU A 357 17.61 15.33 -0.73
N ARG A 358 16.62 15.71 -1.56
CA ARG A 358 16.52 15.37 -2.99
C ARG A 358 17.34 16.29 -3.90
N ILE A 359 17.60 17.52 -3.48
CA ILE A 359 18.41 18.50 -4.21
C ILE A 359 19.85 18.42 -3.70
N ASP A 360 20.81 18.29 -4.61
CA ASP A 360 22.24 18.12 -4.33
C ASP A 360 22.73 19.07 -3.22
N GLN A 361 23.43 18.53 -2.21
CA GLN A 361 23.90 19.26 -1.02
C GLN A 361 24.76 20.48 -1.36
N HIS A 362 25.41 20.50 -2.52
CA HIS A 362 26.25 21.61 -3.00
C HIS A 362 25.46 22.86 -3.46
N LYS A 363 24.10 22.75 -3.55
CA LYS A 363 23.23 23.84 -4.03
C LYS A 363 22.26 24.39 -2.97
N ARG A 364 22.46 24.05 -1.71
CA ARG A 364 21.58 24.46 -0.58
C ARG A 364 21.57 25.96 -0.28
N HIS A 365 22.54 26.72 -0.80
CA HIS A 365 22.72 28.14 -0.50
C HIS A 365 22.41 29.07 -1.68
N SER A 366 21.86 28.57 -2.80
CA SER A 366 21.43 29.44 -3.89
C SER A 366 20.06 30.03 -3.60
N SER A 367 19.93 31.34 -3.81
CA SER A 367 18.63 32.00 -3.93
C SER A 367 17.84 31.32 -5.04
N HIS A 368 16.73 30.64 -4.68
CA HIS A 368 15.87 30.04 -5.68
C HIS A 368 15.10 31.13 -6.44
N PRO A 369 14.74 30.92 -7.73
CA PRO A 369 14.05 31.92 -8.52
C PRO A 369 12.80 32.42 -7.81
N GLU A 370 12.63 33.73 -7.72
CA GLU A 370 11.41 34.34 -7.23
C GLU A 370 10.25 33.96 -8.15
N GLY A 371 9.08 33.62 -7.56
CA GLY A 371 7.91 33.21 -8.31
C GLY A 371 7.95 31.79 -8.85
N LEU A 372 8.87 30.92 -8.38
CA LEU A 372 8.89 29.49 -8.70
C LEU A 372 8.18 28.68 -7.65
N LEU A 373 7.20 27.87 -8.07
CA LEU A 373 6.52 26.85 -7.30
C LEU A 373 6.93 25.46 -7.81
N VAL A 374 7.43 24.60 -6.94
CA VAL A 374 7.71 23.20 -7.26
C VAL A 374 6.79 22.30 -6.44
N TYR A 375 6.02 21.49 -7.13
CA TYR A 375 5.01 20.61 -6.55
C TYR A 375 5.30 19.16 -6.90
N SER A 376 5.34 18.29 -5.90
CA SER A 376 5.51 16.84 -6.04
C SER A 376 4.22 16.13 -5.70
N PHE A 377 3.84 15.16 -6.54
CA PHE A 377 2.65 14.35 -6.36
C PHE A 377 3.04 12.86 -6.39
N GLU A 378 2.81 12.16 -5.29
CA GLU A 378 3.32 10.79 -5.09
C GLU A 378 2.29 9.72 -5.50
N SER A 379 1.70 9.86 -6.68
CA SER A 379 0.77 8.87 -7.26
C SER A 379 0.59 9.10 -8.76
N SER A 380 0.13 8.08 -9.49
CA SER A 380 -0.41 8.25 -10.84
C SER A 380 -1.65 9.15 -10.83
N LEU A 381 -1.91 9.82 -11.95
CA LEU A 381 -3.02 10.77 -12.10
C LEU A 381 -4.19 10.10 -12.79
N PHE A 382 -5.24 9.80 -12.03
CA PHE A 382 -6.46 9.17 -12.50
C PHE A 382 -7.68 10.02 -12.15
N PHE A 383 -8.84 9.64 -12.72
CA PHE A 383 -10.09 10.38 -12.55
C PHE A 383 -10.46 10.64 -11.08
N GLU A 384 -10.08 9.73 -10.16
CA GLU A 384 -10.40 9.85 -8.75
C GLU A 384 -9.57 10.90 -8.01
N ASN A 385 -8.31 11.15 -8.40
CA ASN A 385 -7.39 12.03 -7.66
C ASN A 385 -7.01 13.33 -8.40
N VAL A 386 -7.29 13.44 -9.70
CA VAL A 386 -6.95 14.65 -10.46
C VAL A 386 -7.66 15.92 -9.96
N PRO A 387 -8.91 15.90 -9.42
CA PRO A 387 -9.49 17.09 -8.81
C PRO A 387 -8.68 17.58 -7.61
N TYR A 388 -8.19 16.64 -6.77
CA TYR A 388 -7.33 16.97 -5.65
C TYR A 388 -6.00 17.57 -6.12
N PHE A 389 -5.35 16.99 -7.13
CA PHE A 389 -4.12 17.51 -7.74
C PHE A 389 -4.31 18.96 -8.23
N ARG A 390 -5.38 19.23 -8.99
CA ARG A 390 -5.72 20.57 -9.49
C ARG A 390 -5.90 21.56 -8.34
N ASP A 391 -6.73 21.20 -7.37
CA ASP A 391 -7.10 22.10 -6.26
C ASP A 391 -5.88 22.43 -5.39
N ARG A 392 -4.98 21.46 -5.20
CA ARG A 392 -3.72 21.65 -4.47
C ARG A 392 -2.78 22.62 -5.18
N ILE A 393 -2.61 22.51 -6.50
CA ILE A 393 -1.80 23.45 -7.28
C ILE A 393 -2.40 24.86 -7.20
N LEU A 394 -3.69 25.01 -7.42
CA LEU A 394 -4.36 26.32 -7.36
C LEU A 394 -4.27 26.92 -5.95
N GLN A 395 -4.44 26.12 -4.91
CA GLN A 395 -4.27 26.56 -3.54
C GLN A 395 -2.82 26.97 -3.25
N ALA A 396 -1.83 26.19 -3.70
CA ALA A 396 -0.41 26.49 -3.50
C ALA A 396 -0.02 27.82 -4.15
N ILE A 397 -0.58 28.10 -5.33
CA ILE A 397 -0.41 29.40 -6.03
C ILE A 397 -1.05 30.54 -5.23
N LYS A 398 -2.26 30.35 -4.73
CA LYS A 398 -2.99 31.35 -3.94
C LYS A 398 -2.31 31.66 -2.61
N ASP A 399 -1.73 30.65 -1.97
CA ASP A 399 -1.08 30.76 -0.66
C ASP A 399 0.36 31.29 -0.78
N ALA A 400 0.90 31.45 -1.99
CA ALA A 400 2.23 32.02 -2.20
C ALA A 400 2.26 33.51 -1.84
N ARG A 401 3.32 33.93 -1.15
CA ARG A 401 3.54 35.35 -0.76
C ARG A 401 3.99 36.20 -1.93
N GLN A 402 4.61 35.59 -2.92
CA GLN A 402 5.10 36.23 -4.14
C GLN A 402 4.25 35.78 -5.33
N GLU A 403 4.18 36.59 -6.36
CA GLU A 403 3.50 36.26 -7.61
C GLU A 403 4.17 35.03 -8.25
N VAL A 404 3.41 33.90 -8.38
CA VAL A 404 3.91 32.68 -9.02
C VAL A 404 3.94 32.87 -10.53
N ARG A 405 5.10 32.65 -11.14
CA ARG A 405 5.32 32.75 -12.59
C ARG A 405 5.65 31.41 -13.24
N TYR A 406 6.11 30.46 -12.44
CA TYR A 406 6.52 29.13 -12.88
C TYR A 406 6.01 28.08 -11.92
N VAL A 407 5.41 27.03 -12.45
CA VAL A 407 5.01 25.83 -11.73
C VAL A 407 5.74 24.64 -12.32
N ILE A 408 6.59 23.99 -11.55
CA ILE A 408 7.27 22.75 -11.94
C ILE A 408 6.60 21.60 -11.20
N ILE A 409 6.14 20.61 -11.95
CA ILE A 409 5.57 19.37 -11.42
C ILE A 409 6.67 18.32 -11.41
N ASP A 410 7.03 17.85 -10.21
CA ASP A 410 7.89 16.69 -10.06
C ASP A 410 7.09 15.42 -10.31
N ALA A 411 7.28 14.84 -11.49
CA ALA A 411 6.53 13.71 -12.00
C ALA A 411 7.21 12.35 -11.71
N GLY A 412 8.25 12.32 -10.87
CA GLY A 412 9.02 11.10 -10.62
C GLY A 412 8.22 9.93 -10.05
N ALA A 413 7.11 10.19 -9.37
CA ALA A 413 6.20 9.19 -8.84
C ALA A 413 4.90 9.03 -9.66
N ILE A 414 4.75 9.78 -10.76
CA ILE A 414 3.61 9.68 -11.67
C ILE A 414 3.95 8.61 -12.72
N GLU A 415 3.37 7.42 -12.57
CA GLU A 415 3.60 6.31 -13.50
C GLU A 415 2.69 6.36 -14.73
N GLY A 416 1.53 7.04 -14.64
CA GLY A 416 0.58 7.14 -15.73
C GLY A 416 -0.52 8.16 -15.49
N VAL A 417 -1.24 8.47 -16.58
CA VAL A 417 -2.37 9.42 -16.61
C VAL A 417 -3.51 8.79 -17.40
N ASP A 418 -4.74 8.79 -16.86
CA ASP A 418 -5.90 8.37 -17.63
C ASP A 418 -6.50 9.53 -18.47
N TYR A 419 -7.44 9.18 -19.35
CA TYR A 419 -8.08 10.16 -20.24
C TYR A 419 -8.76 11.31 -19.49
N THR A 420 -9.50 11.00 -18.42
CA THR A 420 -10.23 11.99 -17.63
C THR A 420 -9.29 12.94 -16.89
N ALA A 421 -8.20 12.39 -16.35
CA ALA A 421 -7.17 13.18 -15.71
C ALA A 421 -6.45 14.08 -16.73
N ALA A 422 -6.11 13.55 -17.90
CA ALA A 422 -5.48 14.32 -18.97
C ALA A 422 -6.34 15.53 -19.38
N GLU A 423 -7.64 15.36 -19.59
CA GLU A 423 -8.53 16.48 -19.93
C GLU A 423 -8.63 17.52 -18.78
N THR A 424 -8.70 17.08 -17.53
CA THR A 424 -8.73 17.99 -16.38
C THR A 424 -7.42 18.79 -16.27
N ILE A 425 -6.28 18.14 -16.50
CA ILE A 425 -4.95 18.75 -16.48
C ILE A 425 -4.81 19.75 -17.65
N LYS A 426 -5.32 19.43 -18.84
CA LYS A 426 -5.34 20.39 -19.97
C LYS A 426 -6.08 21.66 -19.62
N HIS A 427 -7.24 21.53 -18.98
CA HIS A 427 -7.99 22.70 -18.52
C HIS A 427 -7.20 23.54 -17.52
N LEU A 428 -6.61 22.89 -16.51
CA LEU A 428 -5.74 23.56 -15.53
C LEU A 428 -4.57 24.29 -16.23
N PHE A 429 -3.88 23.63 -17.14
CA PHE A 429 -2.71 24.20 -17.80
C PHE A 429 -3.07 25.37 -18.72
N ARG A 430 -4.18 25.31 -19.42
CA ARG A 430 -4.69 26.44 -20.21
C ARG A 430 -5.06 27.62 -19.30
N GLN A 431 -5.68 27.38 -18.17
CA GLN A 431 -5.99 28.41 -17.18
C GLN A 431 -4.71 29.07 -16.66
N LEU A 432 -3.73 28.29 -16.21
CA LEU A 432 -2.45 28.80 -15.71
C LEU A 432 -1.69 29.58 -16.79
N SER A 433 -1.72 29.10 -18.03
CA SER A 433 -1.10 29.82 -19.17
C SER A 433 -1.79 31.13 -19.47
N ALA A 434 -3.12 31.23 -19.34
CA ALA A 434 -3.87 32.49 -19.47
C ALA A 434 -3.52 33.49 -18.36
N ASP A 435 -3.18 32.99 -17.17
CA ASP A 435 -2.69 33.78 -16.03
C ASP A 435 -1.17 34.09 -16.14
N ASN A 436 -0.53 33.85 -17.30
CA ASN A 436 0.91 34.01 -17.56
C ASN A 436 1.82 33.14 -16.69
N ILE A 437 1.31 32.04 -16.13
CA ILE A 437 2.09 31.07 -15.36
C ILE A 437 2.59 29.98 -16.31
N ARG A 438 3.92 29.82 -16.40
CA ARG A 438 4.55 28.77 -17.20
C ARG A 438 4.59 27.48 -16.40
N ILE A 439 4.39 26.35 -17.10
CA ILE A 439 4.35 25.02 -16.50
C ILE A 439 5.49 24.20 -17.06
N GLY A 440 6.10 23.38 -16.21
CA GLY A 440 7.12 22.42 -16.61
C GLY A 440 6.99 21.13 -15.83
N PHE A 441 7.58 20.08 -16.36
CA PHE A 441 7.69 18.78 -15.71
C PHE A 441 9.15 18.42 -15.45
N ALA A 442 9.40 17.79 -14.31
CA ALA A 442 10.69 17.17 -13.99
C ALA A 442 10.53 15.68 -13.75
N HIS A 443 11.57 14.89 -13.97
CA HIS A 443 11.60 13.42 -13.76
C HIS A 443 10.54 12.64 -14.54
N VAL A 444 10.21 13.07 -15.76
CA VAL A 444 9.22 12.36 -16.59
C VAL A 444 9.84 11.08 -17.13
N SER A 445 9.22 9.93 -16.84
CA SER A 445 9.62 8.65 -17.42
C SER A 445 9.29 8.60 -18.93
N PRO A 446 9.99 7.78 -19.74
CA PRO A 446 9.67 7.64 -21.16
C PRO A 446 8.21 7.24 -21.43
N HIS A 447 7.68 6.33 -20.64
CA HIS A 447 6.29 5.89 -20.74
C HIS A 447 5.28 7.01 -20.43
N LEU A 448 5.54 7.79 -19.36
CA LEU A 448 4.70 8.93 -19.03
C LEU A 448 4.78 10.02 -20.12
N PHE A 449 5.98 10.23 -20.70
CA PHE A 449 6.16 11.19 -21.77
C PHE A 449 5.30 10.85 -23.00
N GLU A 450 5.27 9.58 -23.42
CA GLU A 450 4.43 9.11 -24.51
C GLU A 450 2.95 9.39 -24.22
N GLN A 451 2.46 9.05 -23.03
CA GLN A 451 1.06 9.33 -22.64
C GLN A 451 0.73 10.82 -22.62
N LEU A 452 1.63 11.67 -22.10
CA LEU A 452 1.43 13.11 -22.07
C LEU A 452 1.44 13.72 -23.49
N ASP A 453 2.26 13.19 -24.40
CA ASP A 453 2.32 13.60 -25.81
C ASP A 453 1.05 13.15 -26.56
N ASP A 454 0.64 11.88 -26.42
CA ASP A 454 -0.59 11.31 -27.01
C ASP A 454 -1.85 12.09 -26.58
N TYR A 455 -1.91 12.51 -25.33
CA TYR A 455 -2.99 13.35 -24.84
C TYR A 455 -2.84 14.84 -25.19
N GLY A 456 -1.74 15.26 -25.85
CA GLY A 456 -1.51 16.66 -26.24
C GLY A 456 -1.18 17.61 -25.08
N LEU A 457 -0.75 17.09 -23.94
CA LEU A 457 -0.31 17.90 -22.80
C LEU A 457 1.07 18.52 -23.07
N ILE A 458 1.92 17.83 -23.79
CA ILE A 458 3.26 18.31 -24.19
C ILE A 458 3.16 19.50 -25.13
N ASP A 459 2.13 19.57 -25.98
CA ASP A 459 1.90 20.73 -26.87
C ASP A 459 1.58 22.01 -26.08
N ILE A 460 0.86 21.89 -24.96
CA ILE A 460 0.51 23.03 -24.09
C ILE A 460 1.74 23.51 -23.30
N VAL A 461 2.50 22.56 -22.74
CA VAL A 461 3.66 22.84 -21.89
C VAL A 461 4.88 23.23 -22.72
N GLY A 462 5.08 22.58 -23.86
CA GLY A 462 6.24 22.70 -24.75
C GLY A 462 7.35 21.74 -24.38
N LYS A 463 7.92 21.04 -25.36
CA LYS A 463 9.01 20.04 -25.17
C LYS A 463 10.22 20.56 -24.40
N LYS A 464 10.50 21.86 -24.47
CA LYS A 464 11.61 22.52 -23.76
C LYS A 464 11.36 22.69 -22.26
N GLN A 465 10.15 22.48 -21.79
CA GLN A 465 9.76 22.56 -20.37
C GLN A 465 9.64 21.18 -19.72
N VAL A 466 10.12 20.13 -20.38
CA VAL A 466 10.23 18.78 -19.82
C VAL A 466 11.69 18.50 -19.53
N PHE A 467 12.02 18.31 -18.26
CA PHE A 467 13.38 18.24 -17.74
C PHE A 467 13.68 16.84 -17.21
N SER A 468 14.91 16.37 -17.39
CA SER A 468 15.35 15.07 -16.89
C SER A 468 15.48 15.05 -15.36
N THR A 469 15.79 16.21 -14.77
CA THR A 469 15.97 16.33 -13.31
C THR A 469 15.28 17.59 -12.77
N LEU A 470 14.90 17.54 -11.50
CA LEU A 470 14.32 18.68 -10.80
C LEU A 470 15.29 19.87 -10.76
N ASN A 471 16.55 19.58 -10.62
CA ASN A 471 17.60 20.59 -10.58
C ASN A 471 17.76 21.34 -11.93
N GLU A 472 17.68 20.61 -13.04
CA GLU A 472 17.66 21.20 -14.38
C GLU A 472 16.41 22.09 -14.55
N ALA A 473 15.24 21.61 -14.11
CA ALA A 473 14.00 22.37 -14.15
C ALA A 473 14.08 23.69 -13.37
N ILE A 474 14.64 23.67 -12.16
CA ILE A 474 14.81 24.87 -11.31
C ILE A 474 15.82 25.85 -11.95
N THR A 475 16.95 25.35 -12.43
CA THR A 475 18.06 26.20 -12.95
C THR A 475 17.77 26.78 -14.32
N SER A 476 16.93 26.16 -15.14
CA SER A 476 16.57 26.63 -16.47
C SER A 476 15.58 27.79 -16.50
N GLN A 477 14.94 28.10 -15.35
CA GLN A 477 13.94 29.17 -15.32
C GLN A 477 14.57 30.56 -15.39
N PRO A 478 13.97 31.50 -16.17
CA PRO A 478 14.45 32.88 -16.24
C PRO A 478 14.35 33.54 -14.86
N GLY A 479 15.44 34.01 -14.34
CA GLY A 479 15.57 34.55 -12.97
C GLY A 479 16.66 33.85 -12.17
N ASN A 480 17.06 32.65 -12.57
CA ASN A 480 18.20 31.93 -12.00
C ASN A 480 19.50 32.25 -12.75
N THR A 481 19.78 33.54 -12.97
CA THR A 481 21.11 34.00 -13.34
C THR A 481 21.93 33.96 -12.05
N TYR A 482 22.74 32.92 -11.90
CA TYR A 482 23.76 32.93 -10.87
C TYR A 482 24.58 34.21 -11.07
N ASN A 483 24.60 35.06 -10.06
CA ASN A 483 25.52 36.19 -10.04
C ASN A 483 26.93 35.60 -10.01
N VAL A 484 27.82 36.14 -10.84
CA VAL A 484 29.25 35.73 -10.90
C VAL A 484 29.84 35.64 -9.49
N PHE A 485 29.47 36.53 -8.58
CA PHE A 485 29.94 36.51 -7.20
C PHE A 485 29.57 35.23 -6.47
N GLU A 486 28.33 34.78 -6.56
CA GLU A 486 27.85 33.52 -5.94
C GLU A 486 28.49 32.28 -6.58
N MET A 487 28.71 32.32 -7.90
CA MET A 487 29.40 31.24 -8.61
C MET A 487 30.83 31.08 -8.13
N VAL A 488 31.59 32.19 -8.02
CA VAL A 488 32.99 32.14 -7.59
C VAL A 488 33.11 31.72 -6.12
N GLN A 489 32.29 32.25 -5.23
CA GLN A 489 32.28 31.87 -3.81
C GLN A 489 32.02 30.38 -3.57
N ARG A 490 31.23 29.73 -4.43
CA ARG A 490 30.95 28.27 -4.36
C ARG A 490 32.15 27.38 -4.61
N LEU A 491 33.18 27.90 -5.30
CA LEU A 491 34.41 27.14 -5.51
C LEU A 491 35.28 27.09 -4.25
N ASN A 492 34.95 27.91 -3.23
CA ASN A 492 35.63 27.98 -1.93
C ASN A 492 37.17 28.08 -2.06
N LEU A 493 37.62 28.90 -3.03
CA LEU A 493 39.01 29.15 -3.29
C LEU A 493 39.49 30.33 -2.45
N LYS A 494 40.77 30.34 -2.06
CA LYS A 494 41.37 31.46 -1.36
C LYS A 494 41.69 32.58 -2.35
N ASP A 495 41.76 33.83 -1.89
CA ASP A 495 42.01 35.01 -2.72
C ASP A 495 43.35 34.94 -3.49
N ASP A 496 44.31 34.16 -3.02
CA ASP A 496 45.60 33.97 -3.67
C ASP A 496 45.63 32.79 -4.67
N GLU A 497 44.57 32.01 -4.76
CA GLU A 497 44.50 30.80 -5.58
C GLU A 497 43.83 31.02 -6.94
N TYR A 498 43.18 32.18 -7.20
CA TYR A 498 42.43 32.38 -8.43
C TYR A 498 42.34 33.85 -8.88
N VAL A 499 41.98 34.03 -10.15
CA VAL A 499 41.53 35.31 -10.73
C VAL A 499 40.41 35.02 -11.74
N VAL A 500 39.28 35.72 -11.60
CA VAL A 500 38.14 35.65 -12.53
C VAL A 500 38.48 36.48 -13.79
N ILE A 501 38.20 35.90 -14.96
CA ILE A 501 38.57 36.49 -16.25
C ILE A 501 37.37 36.56 -17.21
N GLY A 502 37.58 37.16 -18.37
CA GLY A 502 36.65 37.04 -19.50
C GLY A 502 35.28 37.70 -19.31
N GLY A 503 34.22 36.96 -19.69
CA GLY A 503 32.84 37.43 -19.63
C GLY A 503 32.33 37.67 -18.21
N ALA A 504 32.84 36.94 -17.25
CA ALA A 504 32.46 37.04 -15.84
C ALA A 504 32.89 38.41 -15.23
N VAL A 505 34.03 38.99 -15.68
CA VAL A 505 34.41 40.35 -15.30
C VAL A 505 33.41 41.38 -15.81
N MET A 506 32.90 41.23 -17.03
CA MET A 506 31.88 42.10 -17.62
C MET A 506 30.61 42.12 -16.78
N GLU A 507 30.16 40.93 -16.31
CA GLU A 507 28.99 40.83 -15.44
C GLU A 507 29.23 41.40 -14.05
N ALA A 508 30.38 41.13 -13.45
CA ALA A 508 30.77 41.72 -12.18
C ALA A 508 30.80 43.25 -12.24
N LEU A 509 31.16 43.82 -13.39
CA LEU A 509 31.11 45.25 -13.65
C LEU A 509 29.73 45.80 -14.02
N LYS A 510 28.70 44.92 -14.14
CA LYS A 510 27.32 45.23 -14.57
C LYS A 510 27.23 45.78 -16.01
N LEU A 511 28.16 45.39 -16.88
CA LEU A 511 28.18 45.82 -18.27
C LEU A 511 27.38 44.90 -19.18
N ARG A 512 27.44 43.59 -18.97
CA ARG A 512 26.57 42.59 -19.60
C ARG A 512 26.57 41.27 -18.82
N LYS A 513 25.53 40.47 -18.99
CA LYS A 513 25.44 39.13 -18.40
C LYS A 513 26.30 38.10 -19.13
N THR A 514 26.81 37.12 -18.41
CA THR A 514 27.51 35.96 -18.96
C THR A 514 26.77 34.64 -18.64
N LYS A 515 27.13 33.57 -19.37
CA LYS A 515 26.56 32.23 -19.15
C LYS A 515 27.50 31.33 -18.36
N ASP A 516 28.79 31.69 -18.34
CA ASP A 516 29.91 30.92 -17.81
C ASP A 516 30.86 31.81 -17.01
N VAL A 517 31.53 31.19 -16.07
CA VAL A 517 32.58 31.84 -15.26
C VAL A 517 33.93 31.24 -15.62
N ASP A 518 34.73 32.04 -16.28
CA ASP A 518 36.09 31.70 -16.65
C ASP A 518 37.05 32.11 -15.53
N ILE A 519 37.89 31.18 -15.05
CA ILE A 519 38.81 31.40 -13.93
C ILE A 519 40.18 30.84 -14.24
N VAL A 520 41.21 31.62 -13.98
CA VAL A 520 42.61 31.15 -13.94
C VAL A 520 42.95 30.83 -12.49
N VAL A 521 43.49 29.64 -12.25
CA VAL A 521 43.79 29.13 -10.90
C VAL A 521 45.24 28.68 -10.78
N ALA A 522 45.73 28.59 -9.54
CA ALA A 522 47.02 28.02 -9.21
C ALA A 522 47.16 26.56 -9.66
N ASP A 523 48.35 26.11 -9.96
CA ASP A 523 48.63 24.76 -10.46
C ASP A 523 48.13 23.65 -9.52
N ALA A 524 48.28 23.86 -8.22
CA ALA A 524 47.77 22.91 -7.22
C ALA A 524 46.25 22.76 -7.31
N VAL A 525 45.53 23.88 -7.40
CA VAL A 525 44.06 23.92 -7.50
C VAL A 525 43.59 23.32 -8.83
N TYR A 526 44.27 23.61 -9.93
CA TYR A 526 43.96 23.01 -11.23
C TYR A 526 44.08 21.50 -11.20
N LYS A 527 45.10 20.96 -10.53
CA LYS A 527 45.33 19.53 -10.39
C LYS A 527 44.18 18.87 -9.58
N ASP A 528 43.74 19.51 -8.50
CA ASP A 528 42.61 19.04 -7.69
C ASP A 528 41.31 18.95 -8.50
N PHE A 529 41.03 19.97 -9.33
CA PHE A 529 39.87 19.94 -10.22
C PHE A 529 39.99 18.86 -11.31
N ARG A 530 41.18 18.67 -11.88
CA ARG A 530 41.42 17.64 -12.91
C ARG A 530 41.26 16.23 -12.37
N ASP A 531 41.72 15.97 -11.16
CA ASP A 531 41.65 14.66 -10.52
C ASP A 531 40.21 14.34 -10.08
N ASN A 532 39.32 15.30 -10.07
CA ASN A 532 37.90 15.13 -9.78
C ASN A 532 37.13 14.74 -11.05
N LYS A 533 36.61 13.50 -11.10
CA LYS A 533 35.86 12.90 -12.24
C LYS A 533 34.67 13.71 -12.75
N LYS A 534 34.21 14.73 -12.03
CA LYS A 534 33.12 15.61 -12.46
C LYS A 534 33.52 16.62 -13.50
N TRP A 535 34.82 16.95 -13.62
CA TRP A 535 35.34 17.93 -14.55
C TRP A 535 35.77 17.26 -15.84
N GLN A 536 35.35 17.85 -16.97
CA GLN A 536 35.70 17.38 -18.31
C GLN A 536 36.83 18.27 -18.87
N GLU A 537 37.89 17.63 -19.34
CA GLU A 537 39.01 18.32 -19.93
C GLU A 537 38.81 18.49 -21.45
N TYR A 538 38.85 19.72 -21.91
CA TYR A 538 38.77 20.07 -23.33
C TYR A 538 40.04 20.75 -23.78
N ARG A 539 40.53 20.40 -24.96
CA ARG A 539 41.67 21.05 -25.59
C ARG A 539 41.15 22.13 -26.52
N GLN A 540 41.56 23.39 -26.29
CA GLN A 540 41.26 24.50 -27.20
C GLN A 540 42.12 24.47 -28.48
N ASP A 541 41.71 25.20 -29.53
CA ASP A 541 42.43 25.32 -30.80
C ASP A 541 43.85 25.89 -30.63
N ASN A 542 44.12 26.63 -29.56
CA ASN A 542 45.43 27.14 -29.17
C ASN A 542 46.30 26.13 -28.41
N GLY A 543 45.85 24.87 -28.30
CA GLY A 543 46.58 23.76 -27.66
C GLY A 543 46.52 23.72 -26.13
N LYS A 544 45.79 24.62 -25.46
CA LYS A 544 45.66 24.68 -23.98
C LYS A 544 44.46 23.88 -23.52
N ASN A 545 44.60 23.25 -22.37
CA ASN A 545 43.53 22.46 -21.75
C ASN A 545 42.69 23.36 -20.84
N ILE A 546 41.36 23.18 -20.92
CA ILE A 546 40.37 23.80 -20.02
C ILE A 546 39.60 22.68 -19.34
N LEU A 547 39.42 22.79 -18.04
CA LEU A 547 38.51 21.97 -17.28
C LEU A 547 37.13 22.66 -17.21
N SER A 548 36.09 22.01 -17.70
CA SER A 548 34.73 22.56 -17.70
C SER A 548 33.78 21.70 -16.88
N HIS A 549 32.95 22.35 -16.07
CA HIS A 549 31.90 21.72 -15.30
C HIS A 549 30.81 22.73 -14.92
N ASN A 550 29.56 22.47 -15.26
CA ASN A 550 28.40 23.26 -14.81
C ASN A 550 28.52 24.80 -14.93
N GLY A 551 29.01 25.29 -16.07
CA GLY A 551 29.14 26.72 -16.31
C GLY A 551 30.44 27.36 -15.76
N TYR A 552 31.37 26.55 -15.25
CA TYR A 552 32.70 26.97 -14.88
C TYR A 552 33.72 26.49 -15.92
N ASN A 553 34.68 27.34 -16.25
CA ASN A 553 35.85 27.01 -17.04
C ASN A 553 37.09 27.35 -16.23
N VAL A 554 37.86 26.35 -15.87
CA VAL A 554 39.08 26.48 -15.06
C VAL A 554 40.31 26.21 -15.92
N MET A 555 41.30 27.06 -15.83
CA MET A 555 42.50 26.97 -16.65
C MET A 555 43.75 27.47 -15.91
N HIS A 556 44.93 27.05 -16.35
CA HIS A 556 46.23 27.53 -15.83
C HIS A 556 46.60 28.94 -16.28
N ALA A 557 46.24 29.29 -17.48
CA ALA A 557 46.57 30.58 -18.08
C ALA A 557 45.58 30.91 -19.20
N TRP A 558 45.34 32.21 -19.42
CA TRP A 558 44.45 32.69 -20.46
C TRP A 558 45.14 33.76 -21.30
N MET A 559 45.14 33.62 -22.63
CA MET A 559 45.70 34.59 -23.59
C MET A 559 47.15 35.07 -23.27
N GLY A 560 47.97 34.15 -22.71
CA GLY A 560 49.36 34.47 -22.33
C GLY A 560 49.52 35.06 -20.92
N TYR A 561 48.40 35.20 -20.19
CA TYR A 561 48.40 35.61 -18.78
C TYR A 561 48.29 34.37 -17.89
N ASP A 562 49.31 34.13 -17.06
CA ASP A 562 49.29 33.18 -15.95
C ASP A 562 48.73 33.85 -14.69
N LEU A 563 48.51 33.05 -13.62
CA LEU A 563 47.93 33.57 -12.38
C LEU A 563 48.77 34.73 -11.78
N ASP A 564 50.08 34.62 -11.79
CA ASP A 564 50.96 35.62 -11.19
C ASP A 564 50.92 36.97 -11.94
N LYS A 565 50.82 36.93 -13.27
CA LYS A 565 50.65 38.14 -14.09
C LYS A 565 49.27 38.76 -13.86
N LEU A 566 48.24 37.95 -13.83
CA LEU A 566 46.88 38.42 -13.60
C LEU A 566 46.71 39.05 -12.22
N ARG A 567 47.34 38.52 -11.20
CA ARG A 567 47.26 39.04 -9.83
C ARG A 567 47.89 40.41 -9.66
N ARG A 568 48.94 40.72 -10.41
CA ARG A 568 49.62 42.04 -10.33
C ARG A 568 48.73 43.21 -10.73
N THR A 569 47.77 42.97 -11.61
CA THR A 569 46.87 43.97 -12.16
C THR A 569 45.41 43.75 -11.78
N SER A 570 45.11 42.66 -11.06
CA SER A 570 43.78 42.34 -10.59
C SER A 570 43.27 43.33 -9.54
N PHE A 571 41.95 43.43 -9.45
CA PHE A 571 41.29 44.23 -8.45
C PHE A 571 40.15 43.45 -7.80
N ASN A 572 39.86 43.76 -6.55
CA ASN A 572 38.77 43.15 -5.82
C ASN A 572 37.48 43.93 -6.01
N LYS A 573 36.39 43.20 -6.26
CA LYS A 573 35.04 43.76 -6.23
C LYS A 573 34.14 42.84 -5.41
N GLY A 574 33.72 43.32 -4.24
CA GLY A 574 33.15 42.43 -3.22
C GLY A 574 34.21 41.46 -2.72
N GLU A 575 33.87 40.19 -2.62
CA GLU A 575 34.74 39.10 -2.13
C GLU A 575 35.42 38.31 -3.26
N ILE A 576 35.47 38.85 -4.50
CA ILE A 576 36.09 38.15 -5.62
C ILE A 576 37.18 38.97 -6.29
N GLN A 577 38.21 38.27 -6.75
CA GLN A 577 39.34 38.85 -7.45
C GLN A 577 39.13 38.81 -8.96
N LEU A 578 39.12 39.97 -9.61
CA LEU A 578 38.83 40.14 -11.03
C LEU A 578 40.09 40.56 -11.77
N MET A 579 40.24 40.06 -13.00
CA MET A 579 41.29 40.52 -13.94
C MET A 579 41.22 42.02 -14.17
N GLY A 580 42.37 42.66 -14.29
CA GLY A 580 42.49 44.07 -14.62
C GLY A 580 41.75 44.45 -15.91
N ILE A 581 41.11 45.61 -15.90
CA ILE A 581 40.25 46.02 -17.03
C ILE A 581 41.09 46.26 -18.29
N THR A 582 42.29 46.83 -18.15
CA THR A 582 43.21 47.09 -19.27
C THR A 582 43.62 45.77 -19.93
N GLU A 583 44.06 44.80 -19.13
CA GLU A 583 44.43 43.46 -19.61
C GLU A 583 43.25 42.73 -20.26
N LEU A 584 42.04 42.93 -19.76
CA LEU A 584 40.83 42.36 -20.36
C LEU A 584 40.54 42.99 -21.73
N ILE A 585 40.73 44.31 -21.87
CA ILE A 585 40.59 45.01 -23.16
C ILE A 585 41.63 44.48 -24.17
N ASP A 586 42.90 44.37 -23.77
CA ASP A 586 43.96 43.87 -24.63
C ASP A 586 43.69 42.41 -25.08
N ALA A 587 43.29 41.55 -24.16
CA ALA A 587 42.95 40.18 -24.48
C ALA A 587 41.76 40.10 -25.45
N LYS A 588 40.71 40.92 -25.26
CA LYS A 588 39.54 40.95 -26.14
C LYS A 588 39.86 41.55 -27.52
N LYS A 589 40.74 42.54 -27.61
CA LYS A 589 41.24 43.04 -28.89
C LYS A 589 42.02 41.98 -29.68
N GLN A 590 42.77 41.11 -28.99
CA GLN A 590 43.44 39.95 -29.61
C GLN A 590 42.48 38.88 -30.10
N LEU A 591 41.35 38.61 -29.36
CA LEU A 591 40.33 37.64 -29.76
C LEU A 591 39.53 38.09 -30.96
N ALA A 592 39.26 39.38 -31.11
CA ALA A 592 38.66 40.07 -32.25
C ALA A 592 37.34 39.44 -32.79
N ARG A 593 36.58 38.72 -31.97
CA ARG A 593 35.24 38.22 -32.33
C ARG A 593 34.23 39.36 -32.23
N ASP A 594 33.11 39.30 -32.96
CA ASP A 594 32.08 40.36 -32.96
C ASP A 594 31.61 40.75 -31.55
N LYS A 595 31.47 39.73 -30.66
CA LYS A 595 31.12 39.99 -29.26
C LYS A 595 32.23 40.69 -28.48
N ASP A 596 33.49 40.40 -28.79
CA ASP A 596 34.63 40.95 -28.08
C ASP A 596 34.88 42.42 -28.47
N ILE A 597 34.61 42.81 -29.73
CA ILE A 597 34.63 44.20 -30.20
C ILE A 597 33.62 45.04 -29.39
N LYS A 598 32.38 44.57 -29.24
CA LYS A 598 31.35 45.23 -28.42
C LYS A 598 31.75 45.31 -26.94
N ASP A 599 32.36 44.26 -26.42
CA ASP A 599 32.82 44.23 -25.03
C ASP A 599 33.92 45.26 -24.80
N VAL A 600 34.84 45.46 -25.77
CA VAL A 600 35.88 46.49 -25.71
C VAL A 600 35.28 47.89 -25.65
N GLU A 601 34.31 48.20 -26.51
CA GLU A 601 33.61 49.49 -26.48
C GLU A 601 32.97 49.77 -25.10
N LEU A 602 32.32 48.76 -24.51
CA LEU A 602 31.71 48.89 -23.18
C LEU A 602 32.75 49.10 -22.08
N LEU A 603 33.89 48.41 -22.14
CA LEU A 603 34.96 48.53 -21.16
C LEU A 603 35.68 49.89 -21.26
N GLU A 604 35.95 50.38 -22.47
CA GLU A 604 36.55 51.71 -22.70
C GLU A 604 35.61 52.84 -22.24
N ALA A 605 34.29 52.71 -22.54
CA ALA A 605 33.27 53.63 -22.01
C ALA A 605 33.19 53.61 -20.48
N TYR A 606 33.35 52.42 -19.85
CA TYR A 606 33.38 52.30 -18.39
C TYR A 606 34.60 52.98 -17.76
N LEU A 607 35.78 52.81 -18.35
CA LEU A 607 36.99 53.47 -17.89
C LEU A 607 36.88 54.98 -18.01
N ASN A 608 36.37 55.48 -19.14
CA ASN A 608 36.19 56.91 -19.38
C ASN A 608 35.17 57.58 -18.43
N ARG A 609 34.26 56.83 -17.83
CA ARG A 609 33.33 57.33 -16.81
C ARG A 609 33.92 57.35 -15.40
N LYS A 610 35.02 56.65 -15.19
CA LYS A 610 35.61 56.46 -13.85
C LYS A 610 36.83 57.35 -13.64
N ASN A 611 37.41 57.84 -14.75
CA ASN A 611 38.41 58.95 -14.82
C ASN A 611 37.65 60.30 -14.95
#